data_606f30edc5551c3e0f4042957aa4030d
#
_entry.id   606f30edc5551c3e0f4042957aa4030d
#
_cell.length_a   1.000
_cell.length_b   1.000
_cell.length_c   1.000
_cell.angle_alpha   90.00
_cell.angle_beta   90.00
_cell.angle_gamma   90.00
#
_symmetry.space_group_name_H-M   'P 1'
#
loop_
_entity.id
_entity.type
_entity.pdbx_description
1 polymer ?
#
loop_
_entity_poly.entity_id
_entity_poly.type
_entity_poly.pdbx_seq_one_letter_code
_entity_poly.pdbx_strand_id
1 'polypeptide(L)'
;LALPPGLSLAGVSDRAMKKAESVPFRGWYFDFVLLEKHRIKDSTPMTPVMPLIYALDVQLDRIFAEGLEARFARHEAMAKRFGSWAEANGMPVMAAPAYRSHTVCTVQNAKGWDISALNKFLTTKGMRIANGYGEWKDKTYRVATMGETQMSDIENLIAALEEYMKL
;
A
#
# COMPACT_ATOMS: atom_id res chain seq x y z
N LEU A 1 0.86 7.03 1.02
CA LEU A 1 1.11 8.36 0.43
C LEU A 1 1.17 8.34 -1.11
N ALA A 2 1.13 7.16 -1.75
CA ALA A 2 1.23 7.01 -3.21
C ALA A 2 2.49 7.68 -3.82
N LEU A 3 3.63 7.50 -3.15
CA LEU A 3 4.93 7.96 -3.61
C LEU A 3 5.85 6.77 -3.91
N PRO A 4 6.86 6.93 -4.77
CA PRO A 4 7.96 5.96 -4.88
C PRO A 4 8.65 5.75 -3.52
N PRO A 5 9.26 4.57 -3.28
CA PRO A 5 10.01 4.32 -2.05
C PRO A 5 11.24 5.22 -1.96
N GLY A 6 11.62 5.61 -0.74
CA GLY A 6 12.82 6.42 -0.49
C GLY A 6 12.60 7.54 0.53
N LEU A 7 11.38 7.74 1.03
CA LEU A 7 11.06 8.70 2.09
C LEU A 7 10.35 7.99 3.23
N SER A 8 10.79 8.23 4.46
CA SER A 8 10.12 7.78 5.68
C SER A 8 9.71 8.96 6.54
N LEU A 9 8.50 8.91 7.06
CA LEU A 9 7.97 9.86 8.03
C LEU A 9 7.77 9.14 9.36
N ALA A 10 8.23 9.72 10.45
CA ALA A 10 8.10 9.13 11.78
C ALA A 10 7.53 10.15 12.78
N GLY A 11 6.44 9.79 13.44
CA GLY A 11 5.97 10.47 14.64
C GLY A 11 6.63 9.85 15.87
N VAL A 12 7.39 10.61 16.62
CA VAL A 12 8.15 10.13 17.78
C VAL A 12 7.63 10.79 19.05
N SER A 13 7.15 9.98 20.01
CA SER A 13 6.66 10.47 21.30
C SER A 13 7.84 10.89 22.22
N ASP A 14 7.56 11.77 23.20
CA ASP A 14 8.56 12.18 24.21
C ASP A 14 9.14 10.99 24.97
N ARG A 15 8.31 9.97 25.26
CA ARG A 15 8.78 8.73 25.87
C ARG A 15 9.81 8.00 25.00
N ALA A 16 9.57 7.95 23.69
CA ALA A 16 10.50 7.32 22.75
C ALA A 16 11.78 8.13 22.59
N MET A 17 11.71 9.47 22.59
CA MET A 17 12.89 10.34 22.59
C MET A 17 13.74 10.16 23.82
N LYS A 18 13.15 10.19 25.03
CA LYS A 18 13.87 9.91 26.29
C LYS A 18 14.55 8.53 26.28
N LYS A 19 13.86 7.52 25.70
CA LYS A 19 14.47 6.20 25.56
C LYS A 19 15.64 6.22 24.57
N ALA A 20 15.51 6.90 23.44
CA ALA A 20 16.59 7.06 22.47
C ALA A 20 17.84 7.70 23.08
N GLU A 21 17.69 8.76 23.90
CA GLU A 21 18.77 9.41 24.61
C GLU A 21 19.58 8.47 25.54
N SER A 22 18.90 7.47 26.11
CA SER A 22 19.51 6.48 27.01
C SER A 22 20.23 5.33 26.28
N VAL A 23 20.13 5.24 24.96
CA VAL A 23 20.77 4.17 24.17
C VAL A 23 22.19 4.58 23.78
N PRO A 24 23.23 3.83 24.17
CA PRO A 24 24.63 4.27 23.98
C PRO A 24 25.09 4.19 22.52
N PHE A 25 24.59 3.26 21.72
CA PHE A 25 24.99 3.04 20.33
C PHE A 25 23.77 3.12 19.40
N ARG A 26 23.44 4.34 18.92
CA ARG A 26 22.29 4.59 18.04
C ARG A 26 22.62 4.54 16.55
N GLY A 27 23.88 4.39 16.22
CA GLY A 27 24.38 4.64 14.87
C GLY A 27 24.33 6.13 14.53
N TRP A 28 24.39 6.45 13.25
CA TRP A 28 24.35 7.84 12.80
C TRP A 28 23.10 8.14 11.96
N TYR A 29 22.79 7.30 10.99
CA TYR A 29 21.73 7.56 10.00
C TYR A 29 20.32 7.51 10.60
N PHE A 30 20.06 6.60 11.55
CA PHE A 30 18.77 6.41 12.20
C PHE A 30 18.71 6.98 13.63
N ASP A 31 19.66 7.84 14.01
CA ASP A 31 19.71 8.45 15.35
C ASP A 31 18.63 9.53 15.48
N PHE A 32 17.54 9.22 16.19
CA PHE A 32 16.47 10.19 16.46
C PHE A 32 16.94 11.42 17.21
N VAL A 33 17.97 11.30 18.09
CA VAL A 33 18.52 12.43 18.82
C VAL A 33 19.25 13.39 17.86
N LEU A 34 19.99 12.84 16.89
CA LEU A 34 20.63 13.63 15.84
C LEU A 34 19.59 14.28 14.92
N LEU A 35 18.59 13.53 14.49
CA LEU A 35 17.50 14.03 13.64
C LEU A 35 16.76 15.18 14.33
N GLU A 36 16.44 15.06 15.63
CA GLU A 36 15.76 16.12 16.39
C GLU A 36 16.61 17.39 16.51
N LYS A 37 17.93 17.28 16.76
CA LYS A 37 18.85 18.43 16.76
C LYS A 37 18.84 19.20 15.45
N HIS A 38 18.64 18.53 14.34
CA HIS A 38 18.53 19.16 13.03
C HIS A 38 17.14 19.73 12.77
N ARG A 39 16.09 18.99 13.15
CA ARG A 39 14.70 19.43 13.01
C ARG A 39 14.45 20.81 13.67
N ILE A 40 14.96 21.00 14.90
CA ILE A 40 14.83 22.27 15.62
C ILE A 40 15.46 23.45 14.86
N LYS A 41 16.41 23.16 13.95
CA LYS A 41 17.11 24.17 13.12
C LYS A 41 16.58 24.21 11.70
N ASP A 42 15.44 23.61 11.42
CA ASP A 42 14.87 23.47 10.09
C ASP A 42 15.88 22.93 9.06
N SER A 43 16.68 21.94 9.48
CA SER A 43 17.72 21.33 8.66
C SER A 43 17.69 19.80 8.76
N THR A 44 18.53 19.14 7.98
CA THR A 44 18.71 17.68 7.98
C THR A 44 20.19 17.34 8.21
N PRO A 45 20.51 16.21 8.90
CA PRO A 45 21.90 15.79 9.13
C PRO A 45 22.57 15.25 7.85
N MET A 46 21.81 14.93 6.83
CA MET A 46 22.26 14.44 5.52
C MET A 46 21.44 15.11 4.41
N THR A 47 21.95 15.06 3.19
CA THR A 47 21.21 15.58 2.02
C THR A 47 19.87 14.89 1.86
N PRO A 48 18.76 15.62 1.90
CA PRO A 48 17.43 15.02 1.76
C PRO A 48 17.13 14.63 0.32
N VAL A 49 16.20 13.69 0.13
CA VAL A 49 15.72 13.27 -1.19
C VAL A 49 14.73 14.32 -1.72
N MET A 50 15.25 15.47 -2.19
CA MET A 50 14.45 16.62 -2.61
C MET A 50 13.32 16.29 -3.59
N PRO A 51 13.52 15.47 -4.64
CA PRO A 51 12.42 15.13 -5.55
C PRO A 51 11.23 14.45 -4.83
N LEU A 52 11.48 13.63 -3.82
CA LEU A 52 10.40 12.97 -3.07
C LEU A 52 9.73 13.93 -2.08
N ILE A 53 10.45 14.93 -1.57
CA ILE A 53 9.87 15.97 -0.70
C ILE A 53 8.89 16.82 -1.51
N TYR A 54 9.27 17.29 -2.71
CA TYR A 54 8.36 17.99 -3.59
C TYR A 54 7.17 17.14 -4.04
N ALA A 55 7.40 15.86 -4.33
CA ALA A 55 6.33 14.95 -4.66
C ALA A 55 5.38 14.71 -3.46
N LEU A 56 5.91 14.70 -2.23
CA LEU A 56 5.11 14.61 -1.00
C LEU A 56 4.21 15.83 -0.83
N ASP A 57 4.74 17.03 -1.06
CA ASP A 57 4.01 18.29 -0.97
C ASP A 57 2.78 18.25 -1.90
N VAL A 58 2.99 17.98 -3.19
CA VAL A 58 1.91 17.82 -4.17
C VAL A 58 0.91 16.72 -3.77
N GLN A 59 1.40 15.62 -3.19
CA GLN A 59 0.53 14.52 -2.81
C GLN A 59 -0.29 14.84 -1.56
N LEU A 60 0.25 15.62 -0.64
CA LEU A 60 -0.49 16.10 0.53
C LEU A 60 -1.62 17.04 0.12
N ASP A 61 -1.39 17.94 -0.83
CA ASP A 61 -2.44 18.80 -1.38
C ASP A 61 -3.61 17.99 -1.95
N ARG A 62 -3.31 16.93 -2.70
CA ARG A 62 -4.33 16.01 -3.24
C ARG A 62 -5.09 15.28 -2.13
N ILE A 63 -4.38 14.78 -1.12
CA ILE A 63 -4.98 14.09 0.02
C ILE A 63 -5.90 15.01 0.81
N PHE A 64 -5.47 16.25 1.06
CA PHE A 64 -6.27 17.23 1.77
C PHE A 64 -7.47 17.74 0.95
N ALA A 65 -7.31 17.88 -0.36
CA ALA A 65 -8.40 18.23 -1.26
C ALA A 65 -9.48 17.12 -1.31
N GLU A 66 -9.09 15.85 -1.31
CA GLU A 66 -10.02 14.72 -1.21
C GLU A 66 -10.67 14.66 0.20
N GLY A 67 -9.90 14.95 1.24
CA GLY A 67 -10.25 14.75 2.64
C GLY A 67 -9.93 13.35 3.14
N LEU A 68 -9.41 13.25 4.37
CA LEU A 68 -8.95 11.96 4.94
C LEU A 68 -10.10 10.96 5.07
N GLU A 69 -11.23 11.39 5.56
CA GLU A 69 -12.40 10.53 5.77
C GLU A 69 -12.94 9.98 4.44
N ALA A 70 -13.04 10.82 3.41
CA ALA A 70 -13.47 10.41 2.08
C ALA A 70 -12.47 9.41 1.47
N ARG A 71 -11.16 9.66 1.64
CA ARG A 71 -10.10 8.77 1.17
C ARG A 71 -10.16 7.40 1.86
N PHE A 72 -10.36 7.37 3.18
CA PHE A 72 -10.49 6.10 3.92
C PHE A 72 -11.74 5.34 3.49
N ALA A 73 -12.87 6.01 3.36
CA ALA A 73 -14.12 5.42 2.89
C ALA A 73 -13.99 4.84 1.46
N ARG A 74 -13.30 5.54 0.56
CA ARG A 74 -13.02 5.05 -0.80
C ARG A 74 -12.18 3.77 -0.78
N HIS A 75 -11.09 3.73 0.00
CA HIS A 75 -10.26 2.53 0.13
C HIS A 75 -11.05 1.35 0.70
N GLU A 76 -11.84 1.58 1.74
CA GLU A 76 -12.68 0.55 2.35
C GLU A 76 -13.73 0.02 1.36
N ALA A 77 -14.41 0.90 0.64
CA ALA A 77 -15.43 0.51 -0.35
C ALA A 77 -14.81 -0.35 -1.46
N MET A 78 -13.65 0.02 -1.99
CA MET A 78 -12.93 -0.76 -3.00
C MET A 78 -12.50 -2.14 -2.48
N ALA A 79 -11.94 -2.19 -1.25
CA ALA A 79 -11.52 -3.45 -0.65
C ALA A 79 -12.72 -4.39 -0.40
N LYS A 80 -13.83 -3.86 0.10
CA LYS A 80 -15.10 -4.61 0.27
C LYS A 80 -15.64 -5.09 -1.08
N ARG A 81 -15.68 -4.23 -2.09
CA ARG A 81 -16.21 -4.57 -3.43
C ARG A 81 -15.43 -5.73 -4.05
N PHE A 82 -14.09 -5.62 -4.07
CA PHE A 82 -13.25 -6.68 -4.62
C PHE A 82 -13.31 -7.96 -3.79
N GLY A 83 -13.22 -7.86 -2.46
CA GLY A 83 -13.29 -9.01 -1.56
C GLY A 83 -14.60 -9.79 -1.68
N SER A 84 -15.74 -9.10 -1.71
CA SER A 84 -17.05 -9.71 -1.87
C SER A 84 -17.18 -10.41 -3.23
N TRP A 85 -16.68 -9.81 -4.31
CA TRP A 85 -16.66 -10.43 -5.63
C TRP A 85 -15.80 -11.70 -5.64
N ALA A 86 -14.61 -11.65 -5.04
CA ALA A 86 -13.72 -12.80 -4.97
C ALA A 86 -14.36 -13.97 -4.20
N GLU A 87 -14.95 -13.69 -3.04
CA GLU A 87 -15.63 -14.71 -2.22
C GLU A 87 -16.83 -15.32 -2.95
N ALA A 88 -17.65 -14.50 -3.62
CA ALA A 88 -18.78 -14.97 -4.42
C ALA A 88 -18.34 -15.88 -5.59
N ASN A 89 -17.11 -15.73 -6.07
CA ASN A 89 -16.52 -16.57 -7.11
C ASN A 89 -15.68 -17.75 -6.56
N GLY A 90 -15.80 -18.07 -5.26
CA GLY A 90 -15.10 -19.19 -4.63
C GLY A 90 -13.61 -18.95 -4.41
N MET A 91 -13.18 -17.69 -4.32
CA MET A 91 -11.82 -17.28 -4.04
C MET A 91 -11.75 -16.54 -2.68
N PRO A 92 -11.57 -17.23 -1.56
CA PRO A 92 -11.65 -16.62 -0.24
C PRO A 92 -10.60 -15.53 -0.03
N VAL A 93 -10.98 -14.45 0.64
CA VAL A 93 -10.04 -13.48 1.20
C VAL A 93 -9.27 -14.15 2.33
N MET A 94 -7.94 -14.06 2.30
CA MET A 94 -7.07 -14.79 3.22
C MET A 94 -7.23 -14.33 4.67
N ALA A 95 -7.39 -13.04 4.91
CA ALA A 95 -7.55 -12.48 6.24
C ALA A 95 -8.98 -12.68 6.75
N ALA A 96 -9.11 -13.03 8.04
CA ALA A 96 -10.41 -13.04 8.70
C ALA A 96 -11.05 -11.62 8.67
N PRO A 97 -12.39 -11.51 8.59
CA PRO A 97 -13.07 -10.23 8.35
C PRO A 97 -12.63 -9.08 9.25
N ALA A 98 -12.41 -9.35 10.54
CA ALA A 98 -11.99 -8.34 11.53
C ALA A 98 -10.55 -7.80 11.30
N TYR A 99 -9.75 -8.45 10.47
CA TYR A 99 -8.34 -8.12 10.25
C TYR A 99 -8.03 -7.80 8.78
N ARG A 100 -9.06 -7.57 7.96
CA ARG A 100 -8.89 -7.23 6.55
C ARG A 100 -8.34 -5.82 6.39
N SER A 101 -7.30 -5.70 5.56
CA SER A 101 -6.77 -4.39 5.16
C SER A 101 -7.72 -3.70 4.19
N HIS A 102 -7.87 -2.38 4.33
CA HIS A 102 -8.61 -1.56 3.36
C HIS A 102 -7.74 -1.13 2.16
N THR A 103 -6.45 -1.47 2.16
CA THR A 103 -5.52 -1.02 1.12
C THR A 103 -4.92 -2.15 0.27
N VAL A 104 -4.96 -3.38 0.76
CA VAL A 104 -4.52 -4.57 0.02
C VAL A 104 -5.46 -5.73 0.32
N CYS A 105 -6.08 -6.28 -0.70
CA CYS A 105 -6.85 -7.50 -0.62
C CYS A 105 -6.00 -8.69 -1.07
N THR A 106 -5.67 -9.60 -0.14
CA THR A 106 -4.99 -10.86 -0.43
C THR A 106 -6.03 -11.97 -0.57
N VAL A 107 -6.07 -12.62 -1.72
CA VAL A 107 -7.07 -13.63 -2.07
C VAL A 107 -6.38 -14.96 -2.31
N GLN A 108 -6.98 -16.06 -1.84
CA GLN A 108 -6.51 -17.40 -2.14
C GLN A 108 -6.73 -17.73 -3.61
N ASN A 109 -5.71 -18.28 -4.25
CA ASN A 109 -5.77 -18.72 -5.65
C ASN A 109 -6.49 -20.08 -5.76
N ALA A 110 -7.73 -20.15 -5.28
CA ALA A 110 -8.52 -21.37 -5.26
C ALA A 110 -8.89 -21.90 -6.68
N LYS A 111 -8.78 -21.03 -7.70
CA LYS A 111 -8.97 -21.43 -9.10
C LYS A 111 -7.74 -22.07 -9.72
N GLY A 112 -6.59 -22.05 -9.03
CA GLY A 112 -5.34 -22.59 -9.56
C GLY A 112 -4.78 -21.81 -10.75
N TRP A 113 -5.05 -20.51 -10.86
CA TRP A 113 -4.57 -19.69 -11.96
C TRP A 113 -3.04 -19.61 -11.98
N ASP A 114 -2.44 -19.72 -13.16
CA ASP A 114 -1.09 -19.26 -13.39
C ASP A 114 -1.07 -17.71 -13.31
N ILE A 115 -0.59 -17.18 -12.20
CA ILE A 115 -0.57 -15.73 -11.97
C ILE A 115 0.31 -15.00 -13.00
N SER A 116 1.30 -15.68 -13.56
CA SER A 116 2.14 -15.13 -14.63
C SER A 116 1.36 -14.98 -15.93
N ALA A 117 0.61 -16.01 -16.32
CA ALA A 117 -0.25 -15.97 -17.49
C ALA A 117 -1.40 -14.96 -17.32
N LEU A 118 -2.03 -14.93 -16.15
CA LEU A 118 -3.04 -13.94 -15.81
C LEU A 118 -2.49 -12.52 -15.95
N ASN A 119 -1.28 -12.25 -15.42
CA ASN A 119 -0.67 -10.91 -15.55
C ASN A 119 -0.31 -10.55 -17.00
N LYS A 120 0.05 -11.52 -17.85
CA LYS A 120 0.23 -11.26 -19.28
C LYS A 120 -1.09 -10.79 -19.92
N PHE A 121 -2.19 -11.47 -19.62
CA PHE A 121 -3.51 -11.08 -20.07
C PHE A 121 -3.92 -9.69 -19.53
N LEU A 122 -3.79 -9.46 -18.21
CA LEU A 122 -4.13 -8.17 -17.59
C LEU A 122 -3.29 -7.01 -18.15
N THR A 123 -2.02 -7.27 -18.49
CA THR A 123 -1.14 -6.26 -19.10
C THR A 123 -1.67 -5.76 -20.44
N THR A 124 -2.33 -6.58 -21.24
CA THR A 124 -2.98 -6.14 -22.51
C THR A 124 -4.10 -5.13 -22.25
N LYS A 125 -4.63 -5.10 -21.03
CA LYS A 125 -5.69 -4.17 -20.58
C LYS A 125 -5.14 -3.03 -19.70
N GLY A 126 -3.81 -2.85 -19.63
CA GLY A 126 -3.16 -1.82 -18.83
C GLY A 126 -3.19 -2.10 -17.31
N MET A 127 -3.44 -3.33 -16.88
CA MET A 127 -3.59 -3.71 -15.48
C MET A 127 -2.55 -4.75 -15.05
N ARG A 128 -2.32 -4.83 -13.74
CA ARG A 128 -1.46 -5.85 -13.14
C ARG A 128 -1.87 -6.11 -11.69
N ILE A 129 -1.74 -7.38 -11.26
CA ILE A 129 -1.89 -7.80 -9.87
C ILE A 129 -0.57 -8.36 -9.34
N ALA A 130 -0.40 -8.39 -8.03
CA ALA A 130 0.79 -8.96 -7.42
C ALA A 130 0.55 -10.44 -7.07
N ASN A 131 1.57 -11.29 -7.33
CA ASN A 131 1.58 -12.66 -6.83
C ASN A 131 1.70 -12.70 -5.30
N GLY A 132 1.42 -13.83 -4.69
CA GLY A 132 1.79 -14.13 -3.31
C GLY A 132 3.30 -13.98 -3.09
N TYR A 133 3.71 -13.86 -1.82
CA TYR A 133 5.11 -13.71 -1.45
C TYR A 133 5.58 -14.89 -0.60
N GLY A 134 6.86 -15.30 -0.76
CA GLY A 134 7.45 -16.41 -0.01
C GLY A 134 6.66 -17.70 -0.19
N GLU A 135 6.27 -18.33 0.89
CA GLU A 135 5.49 -19.58 0.91
C GLU A 135 4.08 -19.47 0.30
N TRP A 136 3.57 -18.25 0.13
CA TRP A 136 2.27 -17.94 -0.47
C TRP A 136 2.33 -17.69 -1.97
N LYS A 137 3.53 -17.76 -2.58
CA LYS A 137 3.68 -17.60 -4.02
C LYS A 137 2.83 -18.65 -4.75
N ASP A 138 2.13 -18.20 -5.78
CA ASP A 138 1.18 -18.96 -6.61
C ASP A 138 -0.05 -19.53 -5.86
N LYS A 139 -0.03 -19.53 -4.51
CA LYS A 139 -1.18 -19.92 -3.67
C LYS A 139 -2.13 -18.76 -3.39
N THR A 140 -1.66 -17.54 -3.53
CA THR A 140 -2.44 -16.32 -3.35
C THR A 140 -2.07 -15.28 -4.40
N TYR A 141 -2.94 -14.29 -4.56
CA TYR A 141 -2.63 -13.06 -5.29
C TYR A 141 -3.15 -11.84 -4.51
N ARG A 142 -2.60 -10.68 -4.82
CA ARG A 142 -2.88 -9.45 -4.09
C ARG A 142 -3.35 -8.36 -5.03
N VAL A 143 -4.43 -7.70 -4.63
CA VAL A 143 -4.99 -6.55 -5.34
C VAL A 143 -4.86 -5.32 -4.44
N ALA A 144 -4.23 -4.27 -4.97
CA ALA A 144 -4.08 -3.00 -4.28
C ALA A 144 -5.35 -2.15 -4.45
N THR A 145 -5.84 -1.62 -3.34
CA THR A 145 -6.99 -0.71 -3.25
C THR A 145 -6.55 0.59 -2.58
N MET A 146 -5.31 1.02 -2.83
CA MET A 146 -4.64 2.12 -2.14
C MET A 146 -4.27 3.26 -3.09
N GLY A 147 -3.82 4.36 -2.50
CA GLY A 147 -3.27 5.49 -3.24
C GLY A 147 -4.32 6.20 -4.07
N GLU A 148 -4.08 6.35 -5.36
CA GLU A 148 -4.96 7.05 -6.31
C GLU A 148 -5.95 6.12 -7.02
N THR A 149 -5.94 4.81 -6.71
CA THR A 149 -6.89 3.84 -7.28
C THR A 149 -8.33 4.28 -7.03
N GLN A 150 -9.18 4.17 -8.05
CA GLN A 150 -10.59 4.53 -8.01
C GLN A 150 -11.47 3.28 -8.10
N MET A 151 -12.75 3.41 -7.74
CA MET A 151 -13.71 2.31 -7.85
C MET A 151 -13.81 1.78 -9.29
N SER A 152 -13.73 2.65 -10.29
CA SER A 152 -13.71 2.27 -11.71
C SER A 152 -12.55 1.33 -12.06
N ASP A 153 -11.39 1.50 -11.43
CA ASP A 153 -10.23 0.62 -11.67
C ASP A 153 -10.50 -0.78 -11.13
N ILE A 154 -11.17 -0.87 -9.98
CA ILE A 154 -11.58 -2.15 -9.38
C ILE A 154 -12.65 -2.83 -10.23
N GLU A 155 -13.64 -2.10 -10.73
CA GLU A 155 -14.67 -2.67 -11.63
C GLU A 155 -14.06 -3.15 -12.97
N ASN A 156 -13.14 -2.39 -13.55
CA ASN A 156 -12.40 -2.79 -14.73
C ASN A 156 -11.56 -4.06 -14.49
N LEU A 157 -10.91 -4.16 -13.34
CA LEU A 157 -10.17 -5.37 -12.96
C LEU A 157 -11.10 -6.56 -12.81
N ILE A 158 -12.24 -6.40 -12.14
CA ILE A 158 -13.25 -7.44 -11.96
C ILE A 158 -13.72 -7.94 -13.33
N ALA A 159 -14.11 -7.04 -14.23
CA ALA A 159 -14.55 -7.40 -15.57
C ALA A 159 -13.48 -8.18 -16.36
N ALA A 160 -12.21 -7.77 -16.24
CA ALA A 160 -11.11 -8.48 -16.88
C ALA A 160 -10.88 -9.88 -16.28
N LEU A 161 -11.03 -10.04 -14.96
CA LEU A 161 -10.92 -11.34 -14.30
C LEU A 161 -12.09 -12.26 -14.69
N GLU A 162 -13.30 -11.73 -14.83
CA GLU A 162 -14.46 -12.46 -15.31
C GLU A 162 -14.30 -12.90 -16.77
N GLU A 163 -13.69 -12.07 -17.61
CA GLU A 163 -13.33 -12.46 -18.98
C GLU A 163 -12.30 -13.60 -18.98
N TYR A 164 -11.25 -13.49 -18.15
CA TYR A 164 -10.23 -14.53 -18.01
C TYR A 164 -10.79 -15.85 -17.51
N MET A 165 -11.82 -15.85 -16.67
CA MET A 165 -12.48 -17.06 -16.18
C MET A 165 -13.26 -17.82 -17.27
N LYS A 166 -13.55 -17.18 -18.41
CA LYS A 166 -14.29 -17.78 -19.55
C LYS A 166 -13.36 -18.37 -20.61
N LEU A 167 -12.04 -18.11 -20.49
CA LEU A 167 -11.01 -18.64 -21.40
C LEU A 167 -10.57 -20.05 -20.97
#